data_b59be30c4cb3586ca2be90a534e74afc
#
_entry.id   b59be30c4cb3586ca2be90a534e74afc
#
_cell.length_a   1.000
_cell.length_b   1.000
_cell.length_c   1.000
_cell.angle_alpha   90.00
_cell.angle_beta   90.00
_cell.angle_gamma   90.00
#
_symmetry.space_group_name_H-M   'P 1'
#
loop_
_entity.id
_entity.type
_entity.pdbx_description
1 polymer ?
#
loop_
_entity_poly.entity_id
_entity_poly.type
_entity_poly.pdbx_seq_one_letter_code
_entity_poly.pdbx_strand_id
1 'polypeptide(L)'
;MTYKAMAEDIAALIKSLDAGPAVVVGHSMGGKAAMALALSEPDLVSGLMVVDIAPVPYDHEYGPYIEAMRCVPLDKLSRRSDAEAYMETVISDRSIRAFLLQNLGQENGEIAWQVNLDAIENGLPDILDFPGALGDPYE
;
A
#
# COMPACT_ATOMS: atom_id res chain seq x y z
N MET A 1 9.43 -4.94 -0.63
CA MET A 1 8.33 -4.63 0.33
C MET A 1 7.48 -5.88 0.45
N THR A 2 7.36 -6.49 1.65
CA THR A 2 6.66 -7.76 1.85
C THR A 2 5.64 -7.66 2.98
N TYR A 3 4.61 -8.50 2.97
CA TYR A 3 3.62 -8.54 4.06
C TYR A 3 4.24 -8.95 5.40
N LYS A 4 5.28 -9.78 5.38
CA LYS A 4 6.03 -10.13 6.59
C LYS A 4 6.68 -8.89 7.22
N ALA A 5 7.38 -8.08 6.44
CA ALA A 5 7.99 -6.85 6.95
C ALA A 5 6.93 -5.86 7.47
N MET A 6 5.79 -5.72 6.76
CA MET A 6 4.69 -4.88 7.23
C MET A 6 4.11 -5.39 8.56
N ALA A 7 3.95 -6.69 8.72
CA ALA A 7 3.47 -7.29 9.96
C ALA A 7 4.46 -7.06 11.11
N GLU A 8 5.76 -7.19 10.86
CA GLU A 8 6.82 -6.91 11.83
C GLU A 8 6.80 -5.43 12.29
N ASP A 9 6.61 -4.48 11.36
CA ASP A 9 6.50 -3.04 11.66
C ASP A 9 5.25 -2.75 12.52
N ILE A 10 4.10 -3.35 12.17
CA ILE A 10 2.86 -3.19 12.95
C ILE A 10 3.02 -3.82 14.35
N ALA A 11 3.62 -5.00 14.43
CA ALA A 11 3.90 -5.66 15.71
C ALA A 11 4.80 -4.80 16.62
N ALA A 12 5.86 -4.22 16.04
CA ALA A 12 6.74 -3.30 16.75
C ALA A 12 5.99 -2.06 17.27
N LEU A 13 5.11 -1.50 16.46
CA LEU A 13 4.26 -0.36 16.87
C LEU A 13 3.34 -0.74 18.04
N ILE A 14 2.60 -1.86 17.95
CA ILE A 14 1.70 -2.31 19.02
C ILE A 14 2.49 -2.50 20.32
N LYS A 15 3.65 -3.18 20.25
CA LYS A 15 4.54 -3.39 21.41
C LYS A 15 5.02 -2.05 22.00
N SER A 16 5.33 -1.06 21.15
CA SER A 16 5.84 0.25 21.60
C SER A 16 4.79 1.09 22.30
N LEU A 17 3.52 0.90 21.99
CA LEU A 17 2.40 1.61 22.60
C LEU A 17 1.98 1.02 23.95
N ASP A 18 2.49 -0.15 24.32
CA ASP A 18 2.08 -0.92 25.53
C ASP A 18 0.56 -1.04 25.68
N ALA A 19 -0.15 -1.09 24.55
CA ALA A 19 -1.61 -1.10 24.46
C ALA A 19 -2.22 -2.44 24.02
N GLY A 20 -1.37 -3.43 23.76
CA GLY A 20 -1.78 -4.70 23.18
C GLY A 20 -2.51 -5.63 24.17
N PRO A 21 -3.18 -6.67 23.68
CA PRO A 21 -3.44 -6.95 22.27
C PRO A 21 -4.48 -5.98 21.65
N ALA A 22 -4.35 -5.73 20.34
CA ALA A 22 -5.14 -4.73 19.62
C ALA A 22 -6.18 -5.35 18.68
N VAL A 23 -7.30 -4.65 18.45
CA VAL A 23 -8.15 -4.93 17.29
C VAL A 23 -7.53 -4.30 16.05
N VAL A 24 -7.22 -5.14 15.04
CA VAL A 24 -6.57 -4.71 13.82
C VAL A 24 -7.57 -4.67 12.66
N VAL A 25 -7.66 -3.52 11.99
CA VAL A 25 -8.52 -3.33 10.82
C VAL A 25 -7.65 -3.04 9.60
N GLY A 26 -7.77 -3.85 8.57
CA GLY A 26 -7.02 -3.68 7.33
C GLY A 26 -7.93 -3.65 6.09
N HIS A 27 -7.69 -2.69 5.19
CA HIS A 27 -8.38 -2.57 3.92
C HIS A 27 -7.43 -2.89 2.76
N SER A 28 -7.87 -3.68 1.80
CA SER A 28 -7.11 -4.05 0.60
C SER A 28 -5.71 -4.61 0.98
N MET A 29 -4.62 -4.06 0.48
CA MET A 29 -3.24 -4.43 0.84
C MET A 29 -3.02 -4.43 2.37
N GLY A 30 -3.57 -3.44 3.09
CA GLY A 30 -3.53 -3.39 4.55
C GLY A 30 -4.27 -4.57 5.20
N GLY A 31 -5.28 -5.12 4.54
CA GLY A 31 -5.96 -6.35 4.97
C GLY A 31 -5.05 -7.56 4.92
N LYS A 32 -4.25 -7.72 3.86
CA LYS A 32 -3.24 -8.78 3.79
C LYS A 32 -2.14 -8.60 4.84
N ALA A 33 -1.70 -7.38 5.10
CA ALA A 33 -0.74 -7.10 6.17
C ALA A 33 -1.31 -7.44 7.56
N ALA A 34 -2.59 -7.11 7.81
CA ALA A 34 -3.28 -7.45 9.04
C ALA A 34 -3.45 -8.98 9.22
N MET A 35 -3.78 -9.70 8.15
CA MET A 35 -3.81 -11.17 8.17
C MET A 35 -2.43 -11.76 8.46
N ALA A 36 -1.37 -11.22 7.83
CA ALA A 36 0.00 -11.66 8.08
C ALA A 36 0.40 -11.45 9.55
N LEU A 37 0.03 -10.32 10.14
CA LEU A 37 0.27 -10.05 11.56
C LEU A 37 -0.48 -11.05 12.45
N ALA A 38 -1.77 -11.27 12.21
CA ALA A 38 -2.58 -12.18 13.02
C ALA A 38 -2.06 -13.63 12.98
N LEU A 39 -1.50 -14.06 11.84
CA LEU A 39 -0.90 -15.38 11.69
C LEU A 39 0.49 -15.48 12.32
N SER A 40 1.31 -14.43 12.27
CA SER A 40 2.68 -14.44 12.78
C SER A 40 2.81 -14.06 14.26
N GLU A 41 1.91 -13.23 14.77
CA GLU A 41 1.93 -12.67 16.13
C GLU A 41 0.51 -12.67 16.74
N PRO A 42 -0.15 -13.84 16.87
CA PRO A 42 -1.56 -13.94 17.29
C PRO A 42 -1.80 -13.30 18.67
N ASP A 43 -0.85 -13.36 19.57
CA ASP A 43 -0.94 -12.79 20.91
C ASP A 43 -1.06 -11.25 20.92
N LEU A 44 -0.73 -10.59 19.83
CA LEU A 44 -0.87 -9.13 19.67
C LEU A 44 -2.20 -8.71 19.07
N VAL A 45 -3.03 -9.66 18.61
CA VAL A 45 -4.27 -9.38 17.89
C VAL A 45 -5.45 -9.94 18.67
N SER A 46 -6.24 -9.05 19.29
CA SER A 46 -7.48 -9.41 19.99
C SER A 46 -8.71 -9.50 19.09
N GLY A 47 -8.58 -9.04 17.84
CA GLY A 47 -9.62 -9.13 16.82
C GLY A 47 -9.10 -8.64 15.47
N LEU A 48 -9.57 -9.25 14.39
CA LEU A 48 -9.17 -8.93 13.02
C LEU A 48 -10.40 -8.57 12.19
N MET A 49 -10.36 -7.41 11.52
CA MET A 49 -11.33 -7.03 10.49
C MET A 49 -10.61 -6.80 9.16
N VAL A 50 -11.01 -7.55 8.16
CA VAL A 50 -10.48 -7.44 6.79
C VAL A 50 -11.55 -6.90 5.86
N VAL A 51 -11.21 -5.85 5.12
CA VAL A 51 -12.13 -5.17 4.21
C VAL A 51 -11.61 -5.28 2.79
N ASP A 52 -12.43 -5.82 1.91
CA ASP A 52 -12.28 -5.82 0.44
C ASP A 52 -10.97 -6.49 -0.07
N ILE A 53 -10.57 -7.61 0.53
CA ILE A 53 -9.42 -8.42 0.09
C ILE A 53 -9.52 -9.85 0.61
N ALA A 54 -8.93 -10.81 -0.10
CA ALA A 54 -8.77 -12.19 0.33
C ALA A 54 -7.28 -12.59 0.43
N PRO A 55 -6.94 -13.64 1.21
CA PRO A 55 -5.57 -14.15 1.33
C PRO A 55 -5.17 -15.03 0.14
N VAL A 56 -5.27 -14.48 -1.06
CA VAL A 56 -4.99 -15.15 -2.32
C VAL A 56 -4.13 -14.26 -3.22
N PRO A 57 -3.39 -14.81 -4.19
CA PRO A 57 -2.74 -14.01 -5.22
C PRO A 57 -3.78 -13.31 -6.10
N TYR A 58 -3.44 -12.12 -6.57
CA TYR A 58 -4.22 -11.32 -7.51
C TYR A 58 -3.40 -11.08 -8.78
N ASP A 59 -4.04 -11.24 -9.92
CA ASP A 59 -3.45 -10.95 -11.23
C ASP A 59 -3.92 -9.55 -11.69
N HIS A 60 -3.21 -8.51 -11.23
CA HIS A 60 -3.46 -7.13 -11.60
C HIS A 60 -2.22 -6.48 -12.19
N GLU A 61 -2.39 -5.78 -13.31
CA GLU A 61 -1.32 -5.01 -13.94
C GLU A 61 -1.26 -3.58 -13.39
N TYR A 62 -0.42 -3.35 -12.38
CA TYR A 62 -0.19 -2.00 -11.84
C TYR A 62 0.97 -1.25 -12.51
N GLY A 63 1.79 -1.94 -13.31
CA GLY A 63 2.92 -1.34 -14.05
C GLY A 63 2.55 -0.09 -14.84
N PRO A 64 1.49 -0.10 -15.66
CA PRO A 64 1.05 1.07 -16.41
C PRO A 64 0.73 2.29 -15.54
N TYR A 65 0.24 2.09 -14.32
CA TYR A 65 -0.04 3.20 -13.38
C TYR A 65 1.24 3.81 -12.83
N ILE A 66 2.24 2.99 -12.51
CA ILE A 66 3.55 3.45 -12.05
C ILE A 66 4.25 4.24 -13.15
N GLU A 67 4.22 3.73 -14.37
CA GLU A 67 4.77 4.44 -15.54
C GLU A 67 4.06 5.76 -15.81
N ALA A 68 2.73 5.80 -15.70
CA ALA A 68 1.98 7.04 -15.83
C ALA A 68 2.39 8.08 -14.78
N MET A 69 2.65 7.66 -13.54
CA MET A 69 3.16 8.54 -12.49
C MET A 69 4.58 9.03 -12.79
N ARG A 70 5.47 8.16 -13.29
CA ARG A 70 6.85 8.54 -13.68
C ARG A 70 6.90 9.52 -14.84
N CYS A 71 5.96 9.41 -15.78
CA CYS A 71 5.90 10.31 -16.94
C CYS A 71 5.45 11.73 -16.62
N VAL A 72 4.96 11.99 -15.40
CA VAL A 72 4.57 13.34 -14.99
C VAL A 72 5.82 14.22 -14.81
N PRO A 73 5.98 15.30 -15.58
CA PRO A 73 7.16 16.18 -15.48
C PRO A 73 7.01 17.10 -14.26
N LEU A 74 7.40 16.63 -13.08
CA LEU A 74 7.21 17.31 -11.80
C LEU A 74 7.82 18.72 -11.77
N ASP A 75 8.94 18.92 -12.46
CA ASP A 75 9.66 20.18 -12.60
C ASP A 75 8.89 21.25 -13.39
N LYS A 76 7.87 20.85 -14.17
CA LYS A 76 7.04 21.74 -15.00
C LYS A 76 5.67 22.03 -14.41
N LEU A 77 5.35 21.40 -13.28
CA LEU A 77 4.04 21.59 -12.65
C LEU A 77 4.03 22.87 -11.82
N SER A 78 2.98 23.66 -12.03
CA SER A 78 2.67 24.81 -11.14
C SER A 78 1.69 24.43 -10.04
N ARG A 79 0.87 23.40 -10.28
CA ARG A 79 -0.17 22.93 -9.35
C ARG A 79 -0.49 21.46 -9.62
N ARG A 80 -1.06 20.80 -8.62
CA ARG A 80 -1.46 19.38 -8.69
C ARG A 80 -2.37 19.05 -9.88
N SER A 81 -3.29 19.95 -10.26
CA SER A 81 -4.19 19.73 -11.38
C SER A 81 -3.48 19.62 -12.73
N ASP A 82 -2.26 20.14 -12.84
CA ASP A 82 -1.50 20.06 -14.09
C ASP A 82 -1.02 18.61 -14.31
N ALA A 83 -0.75 17.85 -13.24
CA ALA A 83 -0.38 16.44 -13.31
C ALA A 83 -1.52 15.56 -13.85
N GLU A 84 -2.78 15.89 -13.57
CA GLU A 84 -3.94 15.12 -14.06
C GLU A 84 -3.98 15.07 -15.60
N ALA A 85 -3.67 16.18 -16.27
CA ALA A 85 -3.65 16.25 -17.72
C ALA A 85 -2.61 15.32 -18.37
N TYR A 86 -1.45 15.14 -17.71
CA TYR A 86 -0.44 14.18 -18.18
C TYR A 86 -0.89 12.74 -18.00
N MET A 87 -1.50 12.43 -16.86
CA MET A 87 -1.96 11.06 -16.56
C MET A 87 -3.18 10.65 -17.41
N GLU A 88 -4.00 11.61 -17.87
CA GLU A 88 -5.19 11.34 -18.69
C GLU A 88 -4.84 10.68 -20.03
N THR A 89 -3.65 10.91 -20.56
CA THR A 89 -3.18 10.29 -21.81
C THR A 89 -2.96 8.79 -21.69
N VAL A 90 -2.76 8.28 -20.46
CA VAL A 90 -2.45 6.86 -20.18
C VAL A 90 -3.59 6.20 -19.40
N ILE A 91 -4.17 6.90 -18.44
CA ILE A 91 -5.21 6.38 -17.54
C ILE A 91 -6.52 7.10 -17.84
N SER A 92 -7.44 6.41 -18.50
CA SER A 92 -8.76 6.97 -18.87
C SER A 92 -9.68 7.16 -17.66
N ASP A 93 -9.58 6.29 -16.64
CA ASP A 93 -10.43 6.37 -15.46
C ASP A 93 -10.01 7.53 -14.54
N ARG A 94 -10.93 8.50 -14.41
CA ARG A 94 -10.72 9.68 -13.58
C ARG A 94 -10.57 9.36 -12.09
N SER A 95 -11.26 8.33 -11.61
CA SER A 95 -11.20 7.93 -10.19
C SER A 95 -9.83 7.37 -9.84
N ILE A 96 -9.25 6.58 -10.74
CA ILE A 96 -7.89 6.06 -10.61
C ILE A 96 -6.88 7.21 -10.61
N ARG A 97 -6.97 8.15 -11.57
CA ARG A 97 -6.10 9.32 -11.59
C ARG A 97 -6.19 10.13 -10.30
N ALA A 98 -7.40 10.41 -9.83
CA ALA A 98 -7.63 11.16 -8.59
C ALA A 98 -7.03 10.44 -7.36
N PHE A 99 -7.13 9.11 -7.31
CA PHE A 99 -6.53 8.29 -6.26
C PHE A 99 -5.00 8.36 -6.30
N LEU A 100 -4.38 8.14 -7.46
CA LEU A 100 -2.92 8.19 -7.60
C LEU A 100 -2.36 9.58 -7.26
N LEU A 101 -3.04 10.64 -7.69
CA LEU A 101 -2.66 12.02 -7.39
C LEU A 101 -2.75 12.39 -5.90
N GLN A 102 -3.40 11.59 -5.04
CA GLN A 102 -3.33 11.82 -3.60
C GLN A 102 -1.91 11.68 -3.04
N ASN A 103 -1.05 10.95 -3.74
CA ASN A 103 0.35 10.77 -3.40
C ASN A 103 1.26 11.91 -3.93
N LEU A 104 0.70 12.91 -4.60
CA LEU A 104 1.45 14.08 -5.04
C LEU A 104 1.41 15.16 -3.94
N GLY A 105 2.55 15.47 -3.40
CA GLY A 105 2.72 16.45 -2.32
C GLY A 105 3.79 17.48 -2.64
N GLN A 106 4.34 18.08 -1.59
CA GLN A 106 5.49 18.98 -1.69
C GLN A 106 6.63 18.49 -0.81
N GLU A 107 7.83 18.51 -1.34
CA GLU A 107 9.07 18.26 -0.63
C GLU A 107 10.02 19.43 -0.89
N ASN A 108 10.50 20.07 0.18
CA ASN A 108 11.37 21.27 0.10
C ASN A 108 10.81 22.42 -0.77
N GLY A 109 9.48 22.52 -0.89
CA GLY A 109 8.80 23.54 -1.71
C GLY A 109 8.60 23.16 -3.16
N GLU A 110 9.07 22.01 -3.60
CA GLU A 110 8.88 21.45 -4.93
C GLU A 110 7.79 20.37 -4.93
N ILE A 111 7.08 20.20 -6.05
CA ILE A 111 6.09 19.14 -6.21
C ILE A 111 6.82 17.79 -6.33
N ALA A 112 6.45 16.83 -5.50
CA ALA A 112 7.08 15.51 -5.47
C ALA A 112 6.07 14.40 -5.18
N TRP A 113 6.36 13.19 -5.66
CA TRP A 113 5.66 12.00 -5.23
C TRP A 113 6.07 11.65 -3.79
N GLN A 114 5.09 11.50 -2.91
CA GLN A 114 5.29 11.11 -1.50
C GLN A 114 5.53 9.60 -1.33
N VAL A 115 5.44 8.85 -2.40
CA VAL A 115 5.67 7.40 -2.44
C VAL A 115 6.92 7.09 -3.24
N ASN A 116 7.64 6.05 -2.82
CA ASN A 116 8.79 5.54 -3.56
C ASN A 116 8.32 4.57 -4.66
N LEU A 117 8.20 5.08 -5.90
CA LEU A 117 7.70 4.31 -7.04
C LEU A 117 8.57 3.09 -7.35
N ASP A 118 9.89 3.20 -7.19
CA ASP A 118 10.82 2.08 -7.43
C ASP A 118 10.63 0.98 -6.38
N ALA A 119 10.43 1.35 -5.12
CA ALA A 119 10.17 0.39 -4.06
C ALA A 119 8.82 -0.31 -4.24
N ILE A 120 7.79 0.41 -4.73
CA ILE A 120 6.48 -0.17 -5.05
C ILE A 120 6.63 -1.15 -6.21
N GLU A 121 7.23 -0.74 -7.33
CA GLU A 121 7.40 -1.57 -8.51
C GLU A 121 8.16 -2.86 -8.20
N ASN A 122 9.30 -2.75 -7.52
CA ASN A 122 10.10 -3.90 -7.11
C ASN A 122 9.36 -4.80 -6.09
N GLY A 123 8.41 -4.26 -5.36
CA GLY A 123 7.60 -5.01 -4.39
C GLY A 123 6.29 -5.57 -4.95
N LEU A 124 5.91 -5.24 -6.20
CA LEU A 124 4.64 -5.68 -6.78
C LEU A 124 4.42 -7.20 -6.72
N PRO A 125 5.40 -8.06 -7.06
CA PRO A 125 5.21 -9.51 -6.96
C PRO A 125 4.78 -9.96 -5.56
N ASP A 126 5.42 -9.43 -4.53
CA ASP A 126 5.10 -9.76 -3.14
C ASP A 126 3.75 -9.18 -2.68
N ILE A 127 3.38 -7.98 -3.19
CA ILE A 127 2.13 -7.30 -2.84
C ILE A 127 0.93 -7.98 -3.52
N LEU A 128 1.11 -8.47 -4.73
CA LEU A 128 0.05 -9.15 -5.47
C LEU A 128 -0.21 -10.55 -4.92
N ASP A 129 0.80 -11.18 -4.35
CA ASP A 129 0.69 -12.50 -3.74
C ASP A 129 0.14 -12.43 -2.30
N PHE A 130 0.01 -13.60 -1.67
CA PHE A 130 -0.16 -13.73 -0.22
C PHE A 130 0.88 -14.71 0.28
N PRO A 131 1.66 -14.38 1.32
CA PRO A 131 2.70 -15.26 1.81
C PRO A 131 2.09 -16.58 2.29
N GLY A 132 2.71 -17.70 1.91
CA GLY A 132 2.35 -19.03 2.39
C GLY A 132 2.42 -19.12 3.92
N ALA A 133 2.41 -20.32 4.48
CA ALA A 133 2.30 -20.58 5.90
C ALA A 133 3.10 -19.61 6.79
N LEU A 134 2.40 -18.66 7.40
CA LEU A 134 2.96 -17.68 8.36
C LEU A 134 2.80 -18.14 9.82
N GLY A 135 2.02 -19.19 10.07
CA GLY A 135 1.70 -19.72 11.38
C GLY A 135 0.50 -20.65 11.34
N ASP A 136 -0.01 -21.00 12.49
CA ASP A 136 -1.27 -21.74 12.65
C ASP A 136 -2.47 -20.87 12.26
N PRO A 137 -3.65 -21.47 11.95
CA PRO A 137 -4.86 -20.69 11.71
C PRO A 137 -5.18 -19.76 12.88
N TYR A 138 -5.52 -18.51 12.56
CA TYR A 138 -5.99 -17.55 13.55
C TYR A 138 -7.47 -17.84 13.86
N GLU A 139 -7.80 -18.07 15.15
CA GLU A 139 -9.15 -18.37 15.67
C GLU A 139 -9.82 -17.17 16.33
#